data_a7e4bff0e71d0ed1fb0e93a93099b30e
#
_entry.id   a7e4bff0e71d0ed1fb0e93a93099b30e
#
_cell.length_a   1.000
_cell.length_b   1.000
_cell.length_c   1.000
_cell.angle_alpha   90.00
_cell.angle_beta   90.00
_cell.angle_gamma   90.00
#
_symmetry.space_group_name_H-M   'P 1'
#
loop_
_entity.id
_entity.type
_entity.pdbx_description
1 polymer ?
#
loop_
_entity_poly.entity_id
_entity_poly.type
_entity_poly.pdbx_seq_one_letter_code
_entity_poly.pdbx_strand_id
1 'polypeptide(L)'
;MSSRQETDSLGAIAVPAEHYWGAQTQRSITNFPFGQRMPLPIVHAFGQLKAACAEVNRDLGKLDDQLCTAIVAAAESVAAGELDGEFPLKVWQTGSGTQTNMNANEVIANRAIEALGGELGSKRPVHPNDHVNLSQSSNDTFPAAMHIAVVLELEHRLLPALELLAAALQAKATAYAGLVKIGRTHLQDAVPLSLGQEFGGYVAQLHLSTSAIRQSLAAVRELAIGGTAVGTGLNAPKGFGEAVAARLSERLGTAFVSAPNKFQALAGHEALAACHGALTVLAGSLMKIANDIRWLGSGPRCGLGELVLPENEPGSSIMPGKVNPTQCESLTMVAVQVMGNNTAVQLADSQGNFELNEFKPLIAHNVLESIELLAGACSSFREHCIEGLRANEQRIERLLNQSLLLVTALTPAIGYDRASGIAKHAHKHGLSLREAALVLGEISGEEFDQWVRPERMV
;
A
#
# COMPACT_ATOMS: atom_id res chain seq x y z
N MET A 1 -13.31 -38.80 -0.88
CA MET A 1 -14.19 -37.63 -1.02
C MET A 1 -15.18 -37.94 -2.13
N SER A 2 -16.47 -37.66 -1.94
CA SER A 2 -17.49 -37.80 -2.99
C SER A 2 -17.22 -36.74 -4.07
N SER A 3 -17.58 -37.08 -5.33
CA SER A 3 -17.45 -36.14 -6.44
C SER A 3 -18.75 -36.12 -7.25
N ARG A 4 -19.05 -34.97 -7.83
CA ARG A 4 -20.11 -34.80 -8.84
C ARG A 4 -19.50 -34.58 -10.20
N GLN A 5 -20.24 -34.93 -11.26
CA GLN A 5 -19.82 -34.65 -12.62
C GLN A 5 -20.36 -33.30 -13.06
N GLU A 6 -19.46 -32.42 -13.50
CA GLU A 6 -19.82 -31.15 -14.15
C GLU A 6 -19.30 -31.13 -15.59
N THR A 7 -19.83 -30.23 -16.39
CA THR A 7 -19.48 -30.13 -17.82
C THR A 7 -19.13 -28.70 -18.20
N ASP A 8 -18.20 -28.55 -19.12
CA ASP A 8 -17.94 -27.32 -19.86
C ASP A 8 -17.80 -27.63 -21.37
N SER A 9 -17.32 -26.67 -22.15
CA SER A 9 -17.11 -26.84 -23.59
C SER A 9 -16.09 -27.94 -23.97
N LEU A 10 -15.26 -28.36 -23.03
CA LEU A 10 -14.25 -29.40 -23.20
C LEU A 10 -14.73 -30.79 -22.73
N GLY A 11 -15.93 -30.88 -22.19
CA GLY A 11 -16.55 -32.14 -21.74
C GLY A 11 -16.66 -32.24 -20.21
N ALA A 12 -16.94 -33.48 -19.76
CA ALA A 12 -17.16 -33.75 -18.33
C ALA A 12 -15.86 -33.78 -17.52
N ILE A 13 -15.95 -33.34 -16.27
CA ILE A 13 -14.89 -33.43 -15.28
C ILE A 13 -15.50 -33.68 -13.89
N ALA A 14 -14.79 -34.46 -13.06
CA ALA A 14 -15.18 -34.69 -11.67
C ALA A 14 -14.79 -33.47 -10.81
N VAL A 15 -15.75 -32.96 -10.04
CA VAL A 15 -15.56 -31.85 -9.07
C VAL A 15 -15.90 -32.40 -7.68
N PRO A 16 -15.16 -32.09 -6.61
CA PRO A 16 -15.51 -32.51 -5.25
C PRO A 16 -16.92 -32.05 -4.90
N ALA A 17 -17.75 -32.95 -4.35
CA ALA A 17 -19.18 -32.71 -4.18
C ALA A 17 -19.51 -31.59 -3.18
N GLU A 18 -18.61 -31.38 -2.22
CA GLU A 18 -18.75 -30.40 -1.13
C GLU A 18 -18.47 -28.94 -1.53
N HIS A 19 -17.85 -28.70 -2.70
CA HIS A 19 -17.46 -27.37 -3.13
C HIS A 19 -18.47 -26.74 -4.11
N TYR A 20 -18.53 -25.40 -4.10
CA TYR A 20 -19.37 -24.64 -5.02
C TYR A 20 -18.72 -24.36 -6.38
N TRP A 21 -17.39 -24.46 -6.51
CA TRP A 21 -16.77 -24.26 -7.82
C TRP A 21 -17.17 -25.34 -8.81
N GLY A 22 -17.04 -25.05 -10.11
CA GLY A 22 -17.46 -25.93 -11.18
C GLY A 22 -16.31 -26.46 -12.05
N ALA A 23 -16.67 -26.87 -13.26
CA ALA A 23 -15.79 -27.56 -14.21
C ALA A 23 -14.57 -26.70 -14.61
N GLN A 24 -14.75 -25.42 -14.93
CA GLN A 24 -13.66 -24.56 -15.39
C GLN A 24 -12.65 -24.28 -14.27
N THR A 25 -13.13 -24.03 -13.05
CA THR A 25 -12.27 -23.89 -11.88
C THR A 25 -11.49 -25.17 -11.61
N GLN A 26 -12.13 -26.34 -11.67
CA GLN A 26 -11.45 -27.62 -11.46
C GLN A 26 -10.34 -27.86 -12.48
N ARG A 27 -10.53 -27.49 -13.76
CA ARG A 27 -9.46 -27.55 -14.77
C ARG A 27 -8.31 -26.62 -14.44
N SER A 28 -8.60 -25.41 -13.99
CA SER A 28 -7.56 -24.44 -13.60
C SER A 28 -6.72 -24.92 -12.43
N ILE A 29 -7.34 -25.54 -11.40
CA ILE A 29 -6.63 -26.16 -10.27
C ILE A 29 -5.62 -27.20 -10.77
N THR A 30 -6.04 -28.02 -11.77
CA THR A 30 -5.19 -29.07 -12.34
C THR A 30 -4.06 -28.49 -13.19
N ASN A 31 -4.36 -27.49 -14.01
CA ASN A 31 -3.42 -26.94 -14.98
C ASN A 31 -2.40 -25.98 -14.37
N PHE A 32 -2.75 -25.27 -13.29
CA PHE A 32 -1.93 -24.24 -12.67
C PHE A 32 -1.76 -24.47 -11.15
N PRO A 33 -1.14 -25.58 -10.71
CA PRO A 33 -1.09 -25.97 -9.28
C PRO A 33 0.02 -25.27 -8.46
N PHE A 34 0.64 -24.20 -8.97
CA PHE A 34 1.82 -23.58 -8.39
C PHE A 34 1.63 -22.12 -8.05
N GLY A 35 2.45 -21.63 -7.12
CA GLY A 35 2.47 -20.25 -6.68
C GLY A 35 1.40 -19.91 -5.63
N GLN A 36 1.29 -18.62 -5.34
CA GLN A 36 0.37 -18.08 -4.35
C GLN A 36 -1.08 -18.03 -4.89
N ARG A 37 -2.04 -18.02 -3.97
CA ARG A 37 -3.46 -17.84 -4.32
C ARG A 37 -3.72 -16.43 -4.83
N MET A 38 -4.79 -16.29 -5.61
CA MET A 38 -5.33 -14.99 -5.99
C MET A 38 -5.69 -14.20 -4.71
N PRO A 39 -5.33 -12.91 -4.62
CA PRO A 39 -5.65 -12.09 -3.45
C PRO A 39 -7.16 -12.03 -3.18
N LEU A 40 -7.57 -12.24 -1.93
CA LEU A 40 -8.98 -12.22 -1.53
C LEU A 40 -9.69 -10.89 -1.85
N PRO A 41 -9.07 -9.71 -1.77
CA PRO A 41 -9.72 -8.47 -2.21
C PRO A 41 -10.25 -8.52 -3.65
N ILE A 42 -9.60 -9.25 -4.57
CA ILE A 42 -10.12 -9.48 -5.93
C ILE A 42 -11.40 -10.32 -5.89
N VAL A 43 -11.42 -11.37 -5.07
CA VAL A 43 -12.58 -12.24 -4.91
C VAL A 43 -13.77 -11.46 -4.36
N HIS A 44 -13.55 -10.68 -3.30
CA HIS A 44 -14.58 -9.84 -2.69
C HIS A 44 -15.09 -8.76 -3.68
N ALA A 45 -14.19 -8.17 -4.47
CA ALA A 45 -14.56 -7.22 -5.53
C ALA A 45 -15.41 -7.89 -6.63
N PHE A 46 -15.13 -9.14 -6.99
CA PHE A 46 -16.01 -9.90 -7.88
C PHE A 46 -17.41 -10.08 -7.28
N GLY A 47 -17.53 -10.38 -5.99
CA GLY A 47 -18.82 -10.44 -5.31
C GLY A 47 -19.62 -9.15 -5.49
N GLN A 48 -19.02 -8.00 -5.20
CA GLN A 48 -19.64 -6.68 -5.38
C GLN A 48 -20.03 -6.41 -6.84
N LEU A 49 -19.12 -6.68 -7.76
CA LEU A 49 -19.34 -6.47 -9.20
C LEU A 49 -20.48 -7.35 -9.74
N LYS A 50 -20.50 -8.65 -9.39
CA LYS A 50 -21.54 -9.57 -9.84
C LYS A 50 -22.92 -9.24 -9.29
N ALA A 51 -23.01 -8.81 -8.03
CA ALA A 51 -24.25 -8.31 -7.45
C ALA A 51 -24.76 -7.08 -8.22
N ALA A 52 -23.90 -6.08 -8.45
CA ALA A 52 -24.28 -4.87 -9.20
C ALA A 52 -24.70 -5.20 -10.65
N CYS A 53 -23.97 -6.10 -11.34
CA CYS A 53 -24.33 -6.55 -12.69
C CYS A 53 -25.68 -7.25 -12.74
N ALA A 54 -26.00 -8.12 -11.78
CA ALA A 54 -27.27 -8.82 -11.70
C ALA A 54 -28.44 -7.83 -11.49
N GLU A 55 -28.30 -6.87 -10.58
CA GLU A 55 -29.31 -5.83 -10.34
C GLU A 55 -29.55 -4.97 -11.57
N VAL A 56 -28.49 -4.54 -12.27
CA VAL A 56 -28.61 -3.75 -13.50
C VAL A 56 -29.25 -4.56 -14.63
N ASN A 57 -28.88 -5.83 -14.79
CA ASN A 57 -29.52 -6.69 -15.79
C ASN A 57 -31.03 -6.90 -15.51
N ARG A 58 -31.42 -7.02 -14.23
CA ARG A 58 -32.84 -7.05 -13.84
C ARG A 58 -33.53 -5.72 -14.20
N ASP A 59 -32.97 -4.61 -13.85
CA ASP A 59 -33.54 -3.29 -14.09
C ASP A 59 -33.69 -2.98 -15.60
N LEU A 60 -32.83 -3.60 -16.41
CA LEU A 60 -32.90 -3.54 -17.88
C LEU A 60 -33.82 -4.64 -18.49
N GLY A 61 -34.50 -5.41 -17.65
CA GLY A 61 -35.44 -6.47 -18.08
C GLY A 61 -34.75 -7.66 -18.74
N LYS A 62 -33.47 -7.91 -18.45
CA LYS A 62 -32.66 -9.01 -19.00
C LYS A 62 -32.56 -10.21 -18.05
N LEU A 63 -32.81 -10.03 -16.77
CA LEU A 63 -32.74 -11.06 -15.75
C LEU A 63 -34.04 -11.08 -14.95
N ASP A 64 -34.56 -12.27 -14.69
CA ASP A 64 -35.73 -12.49 -13.85
C ASP A 64 -35.48 -12.06 -12.38
N ASP A 65 -36.50 -11.53 -11.72
CA ASP A 65 -36.43 -11.03 -10.34
C ASP A 65 -36.01 -12.11 -9.33
N GLN A 66 -36.51 -13.35 -9.48
CA GLN A 66 -36.19 -14.44 -8.57
C GLN A 66 -34.72 -14.88 -8.74
N LEU A 67 -34.25 -14.98 -9.98
CA LEU A 67 -32.87 -15.31 -10.28
C LEU A 67 -31.92 -14.19 -9.83
N CYS A 68 -32.29 -12.95 -10.07
CA CYS A 68 -31.52 -11.79 -9.59
C CYS A 68 -31.35 -11.82 -8.07
N THR A 69 -32.44 -12.01 -7.32
CA THR A 69 -32.40 -12.07 -5.87
C THR A 69 -31.45 -13.15 -5.36
N ALA A 70 -31.52 -14.36 -5.93
CA ALA A 70 -30.66 -15.47 -5.54
C ALA A 70 -29.18 -15.22 -5.91
N ILE A 71 -28.90 -14.64 -7.08
CA ILE A 71 -27.55 -14.30 -7.54
C ILE A 71 -26.96 -13.20 -6.65
N VAL A 72 -27.72 -12.16 -6.34
CA VAL A 72 -27.25 -11.05 -5.47
C VAL A 72 -26.90 -11.58 -4.09
N ALA A 73 -27.77 -12.38 -3.45
CA ALA A 73 -27.49 -12.96 -2.13
C ALA A 73 -26.22 -13.83 -2.11
N ALA A 74 -26.04 -14.67 -3.16
CA ALA A 74 -24.82 -15.47 -3.30
C ALA A 74 -23.56 -14.63 -3.53
N ALA A 75 -23.68 -13.58 -4.35
CA ALA A 75 -22.58 -12.65 -4.62
C ALA A 75 -22.19 -11.81 -3.37
N GLU A 76 -23.17 -11.45 -2.55
CA GLU A 76 -22.93 -10.78 -1.27
C GLU A 76 -22.19 -11.68 -0.27
N SER A 77 -22.51 -12.99 -0.22
CA SER A 77 -21.74 -13.95 0.58
C SER A 77 -20.28 -14.05 0.12
N VAL A 78 -20.02 -13.97 -1.20
CA VAL A 78 -18.65 -13.88 -1.73
C VAL A 78 -17.98 -12.57 -1.29
N ALA A 79 -18.68 -11.46 -1.42
CA ALA A 79 -18.16 -10.13 -1.04
C ALA A 79 -17.86 -10.01 0.46
N ALA A 80 -18.62 -10.71 1.31
CA ALA A 80 -18.44 -10.77 2.75
C ALA A 80 -17.31 -11.73 3.21
N GLY A 81 -16.72 -12.50 2.28
CA GLY A 81 -15.66 -13.47 2.60
C GLY A 81 -16.17 -14.80 3.16
N GLU A 82 -17.48 -15.02 3.23
CA GLU A 82 -18.08 -16.27 3.77
C GLU A 82 -17.71 -17.49 2.91
N LEU A 83 -17.36 -17.28 1.64
CA LEU A 83 -17.03 -18.30 0.67
C LEU A 83 -15.57 -18.30 0.22
N ASP A 84 -14.63 -17.69 0.98
CA ASP A 84 -13.21 -17.58 0.62
C ASP A 84 -12.54 -18.93 0.33
N GLY A 85 -13.00 -20.00 0.99
CA GLY A 85 -12.56 -21.38 0.77
C GLY A 85 -12.83 -21.92 -0.65
N GLU A 86 -13.81 -21.33 -1.34
CA GLU A 86 -14.25 -21.71 -2.69
C GLU A 86 -13.42 -21.06 -3.83
N PHE A 87 -12.36 -20.29 -3.48
CA PHE A 87 -11.49 -19.59 -4.42
C PHE A 87 -10.04 -20.09 -4.35
N PRO A 88 -9.77 -21.32 -4.80
CA PRO A 88 -8.45 -21.96 -4.67
C PRO A 88 -7.44 -21.54 -5.74
N LEU A 89 -7.86 -20.76 -6.75
CA LEU A 89 -7.04 -20.47 -7.92
C LEU A 89 -5.80 -19.64 -7.61
N LYS A 90 -4.79 -19.81 -8.46
CA LYS A 90 -3.48 -19.19 -8.31
C LYS A 90 -3.36 -17.92 -9.16
N VAL A 91 -2.42 -17.04 -8.78
CA VAL A 91 -2.05 -15.87 -9.58
C VAL A 91 -1.58 -16.28 -10.98
N TRP A 92 -0.79 -17.35 -11.06
CA TRP A 92 -0.20 -17.88 -12.30
C TRP A 92 -1.22 -18.72 -13.07
N GLN A 93 -2.19 -18.03 -13.68
CA GLN A 93 -3.26 -18.57 -14.50
C GLN A 93 -3.28 -17.85 -15.85
N THR A 94 -4.36 -17.96 -16.65
CA THR A 94 -4.47 -17.15 -17.87
C THR A 94 -4.38 -15.66 -17.58
N GLY A 95 -3.61 -14.96 -18.37
CA GLY A 95 -3.30 -13.54 -18.13
C GLY A 95 -4.50 -12.59 -18.24
N SER A 96 -5.59 -13.02 -18.85
CA SER A 96 -6.87 -12.30 -18.87
C SER A 96 -7.65 -12.36 -17.55
N GLY A 97 -7.31 -13.32 -16.66
CA GLY A 97 -8.04 -13.59 -15.43
C GLY A 97 -9.35 -14.35 -15.61
N THR A 98 -9.55 -14.96 -16.77
CA THR A 98 -10.81 -15.68 -17.11
C THR A 98 -11.14 -16.78 -16.10
N GLN A 99 -10.15 -17.55 -15.64
CA GLN A 99 -10.42 -18.61 -14.67
C GLN A 99 -10.96 -18.07 -13.35
N THR A 100 -10.43 -16.94 -12.84
CA THR A 100 -10.97 -16.33 -11.62
C THR A 100 -12.38 -15.76 -11.83
N ASN A 101 -12.66 -15.14 -12.98
CA ASN A 101 -14.03 -14.71 -13.30
C ASN A 101 -14.98 -15.91 -13.36
N MET A 102 -14.56 -17.02 -13.97
CA MET A 102 -15.38 -18.23 -14.02
C MET A 102 -15.53 -18.89 -12.65
N ASN A 103 -14.50 -18.87 -11.81
CA ASN A 103 -14.61 -19.32 -10.42
C ASN A 103 -15.70 -18.54 -9.68
N ALA A 104 -15.72 -17.22 -9.79
CA ALA A 104 -16.79 -16.40 -9.21
C ALA A 104 -18.17 -16.75 -9.80
N ASN A 105 -18.27 -16.89 -11.12
CA ASN A 105 -19.52 -17.25 -11.77
C ASN A 105 -20.04 -18.62 -11.33
N GLU A 106 -19.18 -19.63 -11.25
CA GLU A 106 -19.52 -21.00 -10.85
C GLU A 106 -19.94 -21.06 -9.38
N VAL A 107 -19.19 -20.45 -8.47
CA VAL A 107 -19.50 -20.38 -7.03
C VAL A 107 -20.82 -19.66 -6.80
N ILE A 108 -21.02 -18.48 -7.37
CA ILE A 108 -22.27 -17.71 -7.24
C ILE A 108 -23.45 -18.49 -7.82
N ALA A 109 -23.30 -19.11 -9.02
CA ALA A 109 -24.36 -19.90 -9.63
C ALA A 109 -24.76 -21.10 -8.75
N ASN A 110 -23.80 -21.89 -8.29
CA ASN A 110 -24.08 -23.06 -7.46
C ASN A 110 -24.66 -22.68 -6.11
N ARG A 111 -24.19 -21.61 -5.47
CA ARG A 111 -24.78 -21.12 -4.22
C ARG A 111 -26.24 -20.64 -4.40
N ALA A 112 -26.52 -19.97 -5.53
CA ALA A 112 -27.88 -19.56 -5.89
C ALA A 112 -28.78 -20.76 -6.24
N ILE A 113 -28.26 -21.77 -6.94
CA ILE A 113 -28.96 -23.02 -7.25
C ILE A 113 -29.39 -23.71 -5.96
N GLU A 114 -28.47 -23.88 -5.01
CA GLU A 114 -28.77 -24.49 -3.71
C GLU A 114 -29.86 -23.70 -2.95
N ALA A 115 -29.78 -22.38 -2.91
CA ALA A 115 -30.77 -21.53 -2.26
C ALA A 115 -32.17 -21.64 -2.87
N LEU A 116 -32.24 -21.96 -4.18
CA LEU A 116 -33.48 -22.19 -4.91
C LEU A 116 -33.92 -23.67 -4.90
N GLY A 117 -33.25 -24.54 -4.11
CA GLY A 117 -33.59 -25.97 -4.00
C GLY A 117 -33.19 -26.83 -5.18
N GLY A 118 -32.27 -26.36 -6.03
CA GLY A 118 -31.74 -27.10 -7.17
C GLY A 118 -30.53 -27.98 -6.80
N GLU A 119 -30.06 -28.75 -7.76
CA GLU A 119 -28.90 -29.65 -7.63
C GLU A 119 -27.62 -28.94 -8.06
N LEU A 120 -26.58 -28.99 -7.22
CA LEU A 120 -25.26 -28.38 -7.50
C LEU A 120 -24.67 -28.94 -8.82
N GLY A 121 -24.14 -28.07 -9.66
CA GLY A 121 -23.55 -28.41 -10.94
C GLY A 121 -24.57 -28.61 -12.08
N SER A 122 -25.86 -28.60 -11.78
CA SER A 122 -26.93 -28.75 -12.78
C SER A 122 -27.03 -27.58 -13.75
N LYS A 123 -26.48 -26.41 -13.40
CA LYS A 123 -26.66 -25.12 -14.10
C LYS A 123 -28.12 -24.67 -14.22
N ARG A 124 -28.98 -25.17 -13.34
CA ARG A 124 -30.42 -24.86 -13.28
C ARG A 124 -30.87 -24.71 -11.84
N PRO A 125 -31.70 -23.67 -11.54
CA PRO A 125 -32.25 -22.67 -12.46
C PRO A 125 -31.27 -21.54 -12.81
N VAL A 126 -30.09 -21.46 -12.20
CA VAL A 126 -29.06 -20.42 -12.45
C VAL A 126 -27.91 -20.99 -13.29
N HIS A 127 -27.56 -20.32 -14.38
CA HIS A 127 -26.43 -20.69 -15.24
C HIS A 127 -25.27 -19.71 -15.04
N PRO A 128 -24.00 -20.18 -14.85
CA PRO A 128 -22.86 -19.31 -14.59
C PRO A 128 -22.57 -18.31 -15.71
N ASN A 129 -22.74 -18.72 -17.00
CA ASN A 129 -22.49 -17.82 -18.12
C ASN A 129 -23.74 -17.00 -18.51
N ASP A 130 -24.91 -17.65 -18.59
CA ASP A 130 -26.10 -17.02 -19.16
C ASP A 130 -26.80 -16.06 -18.18
N HIS A 131 -26.61 -16.27 -16.87
CA HIS A 131 -27.24 -15.45 -15.81
C HIS A 131 -26.20 -14.66 -15.03
N VAL A 132 -25.20 -15.29 -14.37
CA VAL A 132 -24.23 -14.59 -13.52
C VAL A 132 -23.29 -13.71 -14.34
N ASN A 133 -22.87 -14.17 -15.54
CA ASN A 133 -22.00 -13.43 -16.45
C ASN A 133 -22.77 -12.67 -17.55
N LEU A 134 -24.08 -12.54 -17.44
CA LEU A 134 -24.93 -11.87 -18.43
C LEU A 134 -24.44 -10.44 -18.70
N SER A 135 -24.36 -10.06 -19.99
CA SER A 135 -23.89 -8.73 -20.46
C SER A 135 -22.40 -8.43 -20.17
N GLN A 136 -21.59 -9.45 -19.84
CA GLN A 136 -20.21 -9.28 -19.40
C GLN A 136 -19.25 -10.18 -20.22
N SER A 137 -17.95 -9.87 -20.11
CA SER A 137 -16.84 -10.73 -20.49
C SER A 137 -15.84 -10.78 -19.33
N SER A 138 -15.01 -11.83 -19.26
CA SER A 138 -13.85 -11.83 -18.34
C SER A 138 -12.92 -10.66 -18.62
N ASN A 139 -12.87 -10.20 -19.86
CA ASN A 139 -11.95 -9.14 -20.29
C ASN A 139 -12.30 -7.77 -19.68
N ASP A 140 -13.58 -7.48 -19.43
CA ASP A 140 -14.00 -6.24 -18.77
C ASP A 140 -14.27 -6.40 -17.27
N THR A 141 -14.70 -7.61 -16.81
CA THR A 141 -14.98 -7.85 -15.39
C THR A 141 -13.73 -7.96 -14.55
N PHE A 142 -12.67 -8.63 -15.03
CA PHE A 142 -11.47 -8.80 -14.25
C PHE A 142 -10.75 -7.46 -13.98
N PRO A 143 -10.49 -6.59 -14.98
CA PRO A 143 -9.93 -5.26 -14.70
C PRO A 143 -10.87 -4.40 -13.86
N ALA A 144 -12.19 -4.50 -14.01
CA ALA A 144 -13.11 -3.80 -13.10
C ALA A 144 -12.94 -4.27 -11.65
N ALA A 145 -12.84 -5.59 -11.41
CA ALA A 145 -12.58 -6.15 -10.07
C ALA A 145 -11.21 -5.70 -9.51
N MET A 146 -10.16 -5.62 -10.36
CA MET A 146 -8.86 -5.09 -9.95
C MET A 146 -8.99 -3.65 -9.42
N HIS A 147 -9.66 -2.80 -10.17
CA HIS A 147 -9.87 -1.39 -9.83
C HIS A 147 -10.69 -1.23 -8.55
N ILE A 148 -11.80 -1.98 -8.42
CA ILE A 148 -12.63 -1.97 -7.21
C ILE A 148 -11.81 -2.39 -5.98
N ALA A 149 -11.09 -3.52 -6.08
CA ALA A 149 -10.28 -4.02 -4.98
C ALA A 149 -9.21 -3.01 -4.54
N VAL A 150 -8.49 -2.41 -5.49
CA VAL A 150 -7.43 -1.41 -5.20
C VAL A 150 -8.00 -0.16 -4.54
N VAL A 151 -9.15 0.36 -5.02
CA VAL A 151 -9.81 1.52 -4.39
C VAL A 151 -10.19 1.22 -2.95
N LEU A 152 -10.83 0.07 -2.70
CA LEU A 152 -11.29 -0.30 -1.36
C LEU A 152 -10.11 -0.52 -0.39
N GLU A 153 -9.08 -1.23 -0.82
CA GLU A 153 -7.90 -1.47 0.02
C GLU A 153 -7.12 -0.17 0.33
N LEU A 154 -7.04 0.75 -0.62
CA LEU A 154 -6.45 2.07 -0.38
C LEU A 154 -7.28 2.89 0.61
N GLU A 155 -8.59 3.01 0.40
CA GLU A 155 -9.47 3.88 1.20
C GLU A 155 -9.72 3.34 2.61
N HIS A 156 -9.85 2.02 2.76
CA HIS A 156 -10.21 1.42 4.04
C HIS A 156 -9.03 0.89 4.86
N ARG A 157 -7.84 0.71 4.24
CA ARG A 157 -6.67 0.16 4.94
C ARG A 157 -5.47 1.10 4.91
N LEU A 158 -4.92 1.42 3.73
CA LEU A 158 -3.66 2.15 3.66
C LEU A 158 -3.79 3.61 4.06
N LEU A 159 -4.76 4.34 3.50
CA LEU A 159 -4.91 5.77 3.80
C LEU A 159 -5.18 6.03 5.29
N PRO A 160 -6.07 5.29 5.99
CA PRO A 160 -6.23 5.42 7.44
C PRO A 160 -4.94 5.11 8.23
N ALA A 161 -4.18 4.07 7.83
CA ALA A 161 -2.92 3.73 8.50
C ALA A 161 -1.87 4.87 8.36
N LEU A 162 -1.81 5.51 7.18
CA LEU A 162 -0.94 6.66 6.93
C LEU A 162 -1.34 7.89 7.75
N GLU A 163 -2.63 8.17 7.87
CA GLU A 163 -3.15 9.28 8.68
C GLU A 163 -2.78 9.10 10.16
N LEU A 164 -2.94 7.88 10.68
CA LEU A 164 -2.57 7.57 12.06
C LEU A 164 -1.06 7.66 12.28
N LEU A 165 -0.24 7.17 11.36
CA LEU A 165 1.22 7.29 11.45
C LEU A 165 1.67 8.76 11.38
N ALA A 166 1.11 9.54 10.46
CA ALA A 166 1.39 10.97 10.35
C ALA A 166 1.02 11.73 11.63
N ALA A 167 -0.13 11.41 12.23
CA ALA A 167 -0.56 12.00 13.49
C ALA A 167 0.38 11.66 14.65
N ALA A 168 0.87 10.43 14.75
CA ALA A 168 1.84 10.02 15.77
C ALA A 168 3.19 10.74 15.61
N LEU A 169 3.70 10.88 14.38
CA LEU A 169 4.90 11.66 14.09
C LEU A 169 4.71 13.15 14.38
N GLN A 170 3.53 13.71 14.05
CA GLN A 170 3.19 15.10 14.38
C GLN A 170 3.15 15.33 15.89
N ALA A 171 2.66 14.38 16.68
CA ALA A 171 2.69 14.46 18.14
C ALA A 171 4.14 14.53 18.65
N LYS A 172 5.07 13.76 18.09
CA LYS A 172 6.50 13.84 18.39
C LYS A 172 7.11 15.18 17.95
N ALA A 173 6.76 15.66 16.75
CA ALA A 173 7.20 16.97 16.27
C ALA A 173 6.81 18.09 17.24
N THR A 174 5.59 18.05 17.75
CA THR A 174 5.09 19.03 18.73
C THR A 174 5.79 18.89 20.09
N ALA A 175 5.90 17.64 20.60
CA ALA A 175 6.54 17.39 21.89
C ALA A 175 8.01 17.81 21.93
N TYR A 176 8.72 17.70 20.82
CA TYR A 176 10.15 18.00 20.72
C TYR A 176 10.45 19.34 20.03
N ALA A 177 9.47 20.23 19.90
CA ALA A 177 9.62 21.51 19.19
C ALA A 177 10.74 22.41 19.79
N GLY A 178 10.93 22.38 21.11
CA GLY A 178 11.95 23.14 21.82
C GLY A 178 13.27 22.38 22.05
N LEU A 179 13.38 21.11 21.66
CA LEU A 179 14.56 20.30 21.91
C LEU A 179 15.58 20.50 20.77
N VAL A 180 16.54 21.37 20.97
CA VAL A 180 17.60 21.68 20.00
C VAL A 180 18.65 20.56 19.97
N LYS A 181 19.00 20.13 18.79
CA LYS A 181 20.00 19.10 18.52
C LYS A 181 20.93 19.51 17.38
N ILE A 182 22.02 18.78 17.20
CA ILE A 182 22.86 18.97 16.02
C ILE A 182 22.19 18.36 14.78
N GLY A 183 22.16 19.14 13.69
CA GLY A 183 21.78 18.64 12.37
C GLY A 183 22.90 17.84 11.73
N ARG A 184 22.58 16.99 10.77
CA ARG A 184 23.55 16.22 9.99
C ARG A 184 23.22 16.27 8.52
N THR A 185 24.23 16.59 7.72
CA THR A 185 24.21 16.45 6.24
C THR A 185 25.40 15.59 5.85
N HIS A 186 25.25 14.69 4.89
CA HIS A 186 26.29 13.70 4.53
C HIS A 186 26.75 12.82 5.71
N LEU A 187 25.92 12.63 6.74
CA LEU A 187 26.24 12.03 8.04
C LEU A 187 27.33 12.79 8.81
N GLN A 188 27.68 14.00 8.40
CA GLN A 188 28.59 14.90 9.10
C GLN A 188 27.81 15.94 9.90
N ASP A 189 28.42 16.45 10.97
CA ASP A 189 27.85 17.52 11.80
C ASP A 189 27.51 18.74 10.94
N ALA A 190 26.35 19.32 11.17
CA ALA A 190 25.87 20.53 10.54
C ALA A 190 25.37 21.52 11.59
N VAL A 191 24.73 22.60 11.18
CA VAL A 191 24.14 23.58 12.11
C VAL A 191 22.96 22.95 12.88
N PRO A 192 22.62 23.53 14.07
CA PRO A 192 21.49 23.04 14.86
C PRO A 192 20.13 23.12 14.14
N LEU A 193 19.23 22.25 14.57
CA LEU A 193 17.78 22.31 14.36
C LEU A 193 17.09 21.76 15.60
N SER A 194 15.77 21.89 15.71
CA SER A 194 15.06 21.14 16.75
C SER A 194 14.72 19.72 16.30
N LEU A 195 14.68 18.78 17.24
CA LEU A 195 14.18 17.42 16.97
C LEU A 195 12.73 17.46 16.45
N GLY A 196 11.94 18.44 16.91
CA GLY A 196 10.59 18.67 16.39
C GLY A 196 10.57 19.07 14.92
N GLN A 197 11.51 19.90 14.44
CA GLN A 197 11.65 20.23 13.01
C GLN A 197 12.04 19.00 12.19
N GLU A 198 12.90 18.13 12.69
CA GLU A 198 13.28 16.87 12.02
C GLU A 198 12.07 15.96 11.85
N PHE A 199 11.28 15.73 12.90
CA PHE A 199 10.02 14.96 12.81
C PHE A 199 8.96 15.63 11.93
N GLY A 200 8.89 16.97 11.94
CA GLY A 200 8.03 17.75 11.04
C GLY A 200 8.34 17.50 9.56
N GLY A 201 9.63 17.31 9.23
CA GLY A 201 10.07 16.89 7.89
C GLY A 201 9.51 15.52 7.49
N TYR A 202 9.47 14.55 8.41
CA TYR A 202 8.89 13.22 8.17
C TYR A 202 7.37 13.29 7.91
N VAL A 203 6.66 14.12 8.71
CA VAL A 203 5.22 14.37 8.51
C VAL A 203 4.95 14.95 7.12
N ALA A 204 5.74 15.94 6.70
CA ALA A 204 5.59 16.56 5.38
C ALA A 204 5.81 15.55 4.23
N GLN A 205 6.80 14.65 4.36
CA GLN A 205 7.03 13.59 3.38
C GLN A 205 5.84 12.62 3.28
N LEU A 206 5.24 12.23 4.41
CA LEU A 206 4.05 11.36 4.41
C LEU A 206 2.84 12.07 3.78
N HIS A 207 2.61 13.34 4.10
CA HIS A 207 1.51 14.11 3.51
C HIS A 207 1.64 14.23 1.99
N LEU A 208 2.86 14.49 1.48
CA LEU A 208 3.11 14.56 0.05
C LEU A 208 2.82 13.21 -0.63
N SER A 209 3.31 12.11 -0.05
CA SER A 209 3.10 10.76 -0.58
C SER A 209 1.61 10.37 -0.55
N THR A 210 0.91 10.68 0.55
CA THR A 210 -0.54 10.44 0.68
C THR A 210 -1.34 11.23 -0.36
N SER A 211 -0.94 12.49 -0.62
CA SER A 211 -1.57 13.31 -1.67
C SER A 211 -1.40 12.70 -3.06
N ALA A 212 -0.21 12.18 -3.39
CA ALA A 212 0.04 11.52 -4.66
C ALA A 212 -0.83 10.26 -4.84
N ILE A 213 -0.97 9.44 -3.79
CA ILE A 213 -1.87 8.27 -3.80
C ILE A 213 -3.32 8.70 -4.02
N ARG A 214 -3.82 9.71 -3.29
CA ARG A 214 -5.19 10.22 -3.47
C ARG A 214 -5.45 10.75 -4.88
N GLN A 215 -4.46 11.42 -5.49
CA GLN A 215 -4.58 11.91 -6.86
C GLN A 215 -4.66 10.78 -7.88
N SER A 216 -3.96 9.67 -7.67
CA SER A 216 -4.00 8.50 -8.57
C SER A 216 -5.36 7.80 -8.56
N LEU A 217 -6.14 7.91 -7.47
CA LEU A 217 -7.45 7.26 -7.33
C LEU A 217 -8.46 7.69 -8.41
N ALA A 218 -8.35 8.89 -8.95
CA ALA A 218 -9.29 9.36 -9.97
C ALA A 218 -9.34 8.42 -11.19
N ALA A 219 -8.18 8.03 -11.71
CA ALA A 219 -8.08 7.09 -12.82
C ALA A 219 -8.40 5.64 -12.41
N VAL A 220 -8.05 5.22 -11.19
CA VAL A 220 -8.37 3.86 -10.70
C VAL A 220 -9.87 3.65 -10.52
N ARG A 221 -10.66 4.70 -10.32
CA ARG A 221 -12.12 4.62 -10.22
C ARG A 221 -12.84 4.46 -11.57
N GLU A 222 -12.12 4.53 -12.70
CA GLU A 222 -12.66 4.28 -14.03
C GLU A 222 -12.73 2.78 -14.32
N LEU A 223 -13.93 2.25 -14.57
CA LEU A 223 -14.17 0.81 -14.72
C LEU A 223 -14.30 0.40 -16.19
N ALA A 224 -13.65 -0.70 -16.55
CA ALA A 224 -13.71 -1.30 -17.86
C ALA A 224 -15.08 -1.94 -18.19
N ILE A 225 -15.90 -2.21 -17.16
CA ILE A 225 -17.18 -2.91 -17.30
C ILE A 225 -18.07 -2.26 -18.35
N GLY A 226 -18.72 -3.11 -19.19
CA GLY A 226 -19.50 -2.71 -20.35
C GLY A 226 -18.71 -2.69 -21.65
N GLY A 227 -17.36 -2.86 -21.62
CA GLY A 227 -16.53 -3.05 -22.82
C GLY A 227 -16.65 -4.42 -23.46
N THR A 228 -17.02 -5.39 -22.67
CA THR A 228 -17.12 -6.82 -23.01
C THR A 228 -15.82 -7.40 -23.59
N ALA A 229 -15.87 -8.07 -24.74
CA ALA A 229 -14.74 -8.86 -25.24
C ALA A 229 -13.53 -8.01 -25.69
N VAL A 230 -13.75 -6.88 -26.38
CA VAL A 230 -12.70 -6.07 -27.03
C VAL A 230 -12.89 -4.55 -26.84
N GLY A 231 -13.92 -4.11 -26.09
CA GLY A 231 -14.19 -2.69 -25.87
C GLY A 231 -15.42 -2.15 -26.62
N THR A 232 -16.03 -2.92 -27.50
CA THR A 232 -17.19 -2.51 -28.32
C THR A 232 -18.53 -2.62 -27.60
N GLY A 233 -18.58 -3.31 -26.44
CA GLY A 233 -19.82 -3.57 -25.71
C GLY A 233 -20.72 -4.61 -26.37
N LEU A 234 -20.17 -5.50 -27.19
CA LEU A 234 -20.95 -6.55 -27.87
C LEU A 234 -21.74 -7.39 -26.84
N ASN A 235 -23.04 -7.58 -27.09
CA ASN A 235 -23.99 -8.29 -26.23
C ASN A 235 -24.33 -7.61 -24.89
N ALA A 236 -23.76 -6.45 -24.58
CA ALA A 236 -24.21 -5.64 -23.44
C ALA A 236 -25.27 -4.62 -23.88
N PRO A 237 -26.30 -4.37 -23.07
CA PRO A 237 -27.26 -3.29 -23.33
C PRO A 237 -26.56 -1.92 -23.30
N LYS A 238 -27.05 -0.98 -24.11
CA LYS A 238 -26.53 0.41 -24.07
C LYS A 238 -26.69 1.00 -22.67
N GLY A 239 -25.63 1.61 -22.14
CA GLY A 239 -25.61 2.20 -20.80
C GLY A 239 -25.37 1.20 -19.66
N PHE A 240 -25.11 -0.06 -19.96
CA PHE A 240 -24.86 -1.09 -18.95
C PHE A 240 -23.66 -0.75 -18.06
N GLY A 241 -22.53 -0.36 -18.65
CA GLY A 241 -21.31 -0.03 -17.89
C GLY A 241 -21.50 1.16 -16.95
N GLU A 242 -22.19 2.21 -17.42
CA GLU A 242 -22.53 3.39 -16.62
C GLU A 242 -23.46 3.04 -15.46
N ALA A 243 -24.48 2.24 -15.72
CA ALA A 243 -25.42 1.79 -14.69
C ALA A 243 -24.75 0.93 -13.63
N VAL A 244 -23.83 0.01 -14.02
CA VAL A 244 -23.07 -0.83 -13.09
C VAL A 244 -22.13 0.04 -12.23
N ALA A 245 -21.43 1.01 -12.83
CA ALA A 245 -20.55 1.91 -12.09
C ALA A 245 -21.32 2.74 -11.06
N ALA A 246 -22.52 3.27 -11.45
CA ALA A 246 -23.40 3.98 -10.53
C ALA A 246 -23.89 3.09 -9.38
N ARG A 247 -24.33 1.86 -9.70
CA ARG A 247 -24.78 0.89 -8.69
C ARG A 247 -23.68 0.50 -7.71
N LEU A 248 -22.44 0.30 -8.21
CA LEU A 248 -21.27 0.04 -7.35
C LEU A 248 -20.99 1.23 -6.43
N SER A 249 -21.12 2.47 -6.96
CA SER A 249 -20.93 3.67 -6.14
C SER A 249 -21.94 3.77 -5.00
N GLU A 250 -23.20 3.44 -5.26
CA GLU A 250 -24.24 3.38 -4.23
C GLU A 250 -23.96 2.29 -3.18
N ARG A 251 -23.58 1.09 -3.62
CA ARG A 251 -23.32 -0.06 -2.75
C ARG A 251 -22.10 0.12 -1.85
N LEU A 252 -21.06 0.77 -2.37
CA LEU A 252 -19.75 0.84 -1.71
C LEU A 252 -19.48 2.21 -1.05
N GLY A 253 -20.33 3.20 -1.27
CA GLY A 253 -20.17 4.54 -0.68
C GLY A 253 -18.95 5.32 -1.20
N THR A 254 -18.37 4.87 -2.32
CA THR A 254 -17.26 5.54 -3.01
C THR A 254 -17.55 5.64 -4.49
N ALA A 255 -17.09 6.72 -5.14
CA ALA A 255 -17.43 6.99 -6.53
C ALA A 255 -16.66 6.08 -7.49
N PHE A 256 -17.41 5.40 -8.38
CA PHE A 256 -16.89 4.73 -9.56
C PHE A 256 -17.55 5.30 -10.81
N VAL A 257 -16.84 5.32 -11.92
CA VAL A 257 -17.35 5.79 -13.21
C VAL A 257 -17.03 4.78 -14.30
N SER A 258 -17.83 4.77 -15.36
CA SER A 258 -17.54 3.99 -16.55
C SER A 258 -16.35 4.57 -17.28
N ALA A 259 -15.32 3.79 -17.59
CA ALA A 259 -14.14 4.27 -18.30
C ALA A 259 -14.55 4.93 -19.63
N PRO A 260 -14.02 6.12 -19.94
CA PRO A 260 -14.42 6.86 -21.15
C PRO A 260 -13.98 6.16 -22.44
N ASN A 261 -12.93 5.35 -22.37
CA ASN A 261 -12.42 4.52 -23.46
C ASN A 261 -12.27 3.06 -23.02
N LYS A 262 -13.19 2.21 -23.46
CA LYS A 262 -13.17 0.78 -23.10
C LYS A 262 -12.04 0.01 -23.78
N PHE A 263 -11.55 0.45 -24.92
CA PHE A 263 -10.43 -0.18 -25.61
C PHE A 263 -9.15 -0.02 -24.80
N GLN A 264 -8.87 1.18 -24.32
CA GLN A 264 -7.75 1.44 -23.43
C GLN A 264 -7.89 0.69 -22.10
N ALA A 265 -9.10 0.70 -21.49
CA ALA A 265 -9.33 0.07 -20.18
C ALA A 265 -9.19 -1.47 -20.18
N LEU A 266 -9.25 -2.12 -21.37
CA LEU A 266 -9.01 -3.57 -21.54
C LEU A 266 -7.55 -3.86 -21.87
N ALA A 267 -6.92 -3.01 -22.67
CA ALA A 267 -5.60 -3.23 -23.26
C ALA A 267 -4.44 -2.64 -22.46
N GLY A 268 -4.70 -1.70 -21.57
CA GLY A 268 -3.71 -1.05 -20.70
C GLY A 268 -4.16 -0.99 -19.25
N HIS A 269 -3.21 -0.85 -18.34
CA HIS A 269 -3.45 -0.73 -16.89
C HIS A 269 -2.66 0.43 -16.30
N GLU A 270 -2.48 1.51 -17.08
CA GLU A 270 -1.70 2.70 -16.72
C GLU A 270 -2.20 3.32 -15.41
N ALA A 271 -3.52 3.26 -15.14
CA ALA A 271 -4.09 3.74 -13.89
C ALA A 271 -3.53 3.01 -12.66
N LEU A 272 -3.40 1.68 -12.74
CA LEU A 272 -2.83 0.86 -11.68
C LEU A 272 -1.31 1.01 -11.60
N ALA A 273 -0.63 1.11 -12.74
CA ALA A 273 0.81 1.36 -12.81
C ALA A 273 1.18 2.73 -12.21
N ALA A 274 0.43 3.79 -12.53
CA ALA A 274 0.61 5.12 -11.95
C ALA A 274 0.33 5.13 -10.45
N CYS A 275 -0.74 4.46 -10.01
CA CYS A 275 -1.06 4.29 -8.60
C CYS A 275 0.07 3.57 -7.85
N HIS A 276 0.60 2.48 -8.41
CA HIS A 276 1.74 1.76 -7.82
C HIS A 276 3.01 2.62 -7.81
N GLY A 277 3.21 3.48 -8.80
CA GLY A 277 4.27 4.50 -8.78
C GLY A 277 4.16 5.42 -7.57
N ALA A 278 2.95 5.85 -7.20
CA ALA A 278 2.72 6.65 -5.99
C ALA A 278 3.01 5.86 -4.70
N LEU A 279 2.67 4.55 -4.66
CA LEU A 279 3.07 3.66 -3.54
C LEU A 279 4.58 3.54 -3.42
N THR A 280 5.30 3.54 -4.54
CA THR A 280 6.77 3.51 -4.58
C THR A 280 7.38 4.78 -4.01
N VAL A 281 6.80 5.95 -4.28
CA VAL A 281 7.22 7.23 -3.67
C VAL A 281 7.02 7.18 -2.15
N LEU A 282 5.89 6.65 -1.68
CA LEU A 282 5.64 6.42 -0.26
C LEU A 282 6.70 5.48 0.35
N ALA A 283 7.00 4.35 -0.30
CA ALA A 283 8.02 3.41 0.15
C ALA A 283 9.38 4.08 0.30
N GLY A 284 9.77 4.97 -0.61
CA GLY A 284 10.98 5.77 -0.52
C GLY A 284 11.00 6.70 0.71
N SER A 285 9.88 7.37 0.99
CA SER A 285 9.73 8.22 2.18
C SER A 285 9.82 7.40 3.47
N LEU A 286 9.13 6.27 3.54
CA LEU A 286 9.17 5.37 4.70
C LEU A 286 10.56 4.76 4.93
N MET A 287 11.27 4.41 3.87
CA MET A 287 12.67 3.95 3.92
C MET A 287 13.57 4.99 4.59
N LYS A 288 13.45 6.26 4.18
CA LYS A 288 14.22 7.37 4.75
C LYS A 288 13.88 7.59 6.22
N ILE A 289 12.61 7.64 6.59
CA ILE A 289 12.14 7.86 7.96
C ILE A 289 12.64 6.73 8.87
N ALA A 290 12.47 5.47 8.46
CA ALA A 290 12.92 4.31 9.23
C ALA A 290 14.45 4.30 9.43
N ASN A 291 15.22 4.63 8.39
CA ASN A 291 16.68 4.70 8.48
C ASN A 291 17.12 5.80 9.42
N ASP A 292 16.56 7.01 9.35
CA ASP A 292 16.91 8.09 10.25
C ASP A 292 16.64 7.72 11.71
N ILE A 293 15.44 7.21 12.01
CA ILE A 293 15.07 6.78 13.36
C ILE A 293 16.00 5.68 13.86
N ARG A 294 16.34 4.72 13.01
CA ARG A 294 17.32 3.65 13.34
C ARG A 294 18.70 4.19 13.65
N TRP A 295 19.18 5.17 12.86
CA TRP A 295 20.46 5.83 13.12
C TRP A 295 20.43 6.62 14.41
N LEU A 296 19.42 7.44 14.65
CA LEU A 296 19.27 8.23 15.87
C LEU A 296 19.16 7.36 17.13
N GLY A 297 18.54 6.17 17.01
CA GLY A 297 18.42 5.17 18.09
C GLY A 297 19.62 4.23 18.22
N SER A 298 20.67 4.38 17.41
CA SER A 298 21.84 3.47 17.42
C SER A 298 22.64 3.57 18.70
N GLY A 299 23.14 2.45 19.18
CA GLY A 299 24.00 2.39 20.39
C GLY A 299 23.54 1.30 21.34
N PRO A 300 23.27 1.59 22.65
CA PRO A 300 22.98 2.90 23.27
C PRO A 300 24.19 3.75 23.63
N ARG A 301 25.39 3.18 23.78
CA ARG A 301 26.57 3.94 24.25
C ARG A 301 27.58 4.29 23.16
N CYS A 302 27.75 3.39 22.16
CA CYS A 302 28.77 3.51 21.10
C CYS A 302 28.19 3.97 19.77
N GLY A 303 26.91 4.38 19.71
CA GLY A 303 26.26 4.96 18.55
C GLY A 303 25.82 6.40 18.81
N LEU A 304 24.86 6.89 18.00
CA LEU A 304 24.32 8.24 18.16
C LEU A 304 23.55 8.36 19.48
N GLY A 305 22.59 7.47 19.72
CA GLY A 305 21.87 7.35 20.99
C GLY A 305 21.01 8.57 21.32
N GLU A 306 20.58 9.35 20.32
CA GLU A 306 19.72 10.54 20.52
C GLU A 306 18.26 10.14 20.76
N LEU A 307 17.85 8.97 20.28
CA LEU A 307 16.53 8.36 20.52
C LEU A 307 16.67 7.07 21.32
N VAL A 308 15.66 6.81 22.16
CA VAL A 308 15.46 5.54 22.87
C VAL A 308 14.25 4.87 22.22
N LEU A 309 14.48 3.74 21.55
CA LEU A 309 13.45 2.96 20.91
C LEU A 309 12.78 2.00 21.90
N PRO A 310 11.50 1.62 21.69
CA PRO A 310 10.84 0.61 22.48
C PRO A 310 11.55 -0.76 22.43
N GLU A 311 11.51 -1.47 23.55
CA GLU A 311 12.03 -2.82 23.68
C GLU A 311 10.88 -3.81 23.48
N ASN A 312 10.71 -4.31 22.26
CA ASN A 312 9.57 -5.16 21.90
C ASN A 312 9.89 -6.66 22.05
N GLU A 313 11.15 -7.04 21.78
CA GLU A 313 11.61 -8.43 21.86
C GLU A 313 13.11 -8.52 22.18
N PRO A 314 13.60 -9.67 22.69
CA PRO A 314 15.03 -9.90 22.87
C PRO A 314 15.80 -9.79 21.56
N GLY A 315 16.79 -8.92 21.49
CA GLY A 315 17.55 -8.60 20.27
C GLY A 315 18.67 -9.57 19.92
N SER A 316 19.02 -10.52 20.80
CA SER A 316 20.13 -11.46 20.58
C SER A 316 20.04 -12.68 21.48
N SER A 317 20.40 -13.84 20.95
CA SER A 317 20.49 -15.10 21.71
C SER A 317 21.77 -15.20 22.57
N ILE A 318 22.80 -14.41 22.27
CA ILE A 318 24.12 -14.49 22.92
C ILE A 318 24.60 -13.19 23.57
N MET A 319 23.88 -12.07 23.34
CA MET A 319 24.20 -10.75 23.92
C MET A 319 23.02 -10.27 24.80
N PRO A 320 23.03 -10.60 26.11
CA PRO A 320 21.93 -10.20 27.01
C PRO A 320 21.71 -8.71 27.03
N GLY A 321 20.46 -8.26 26.98
CA GLY A 321 20.09 -6.85 27.01
C GLY A 321 20.29 -6.07 25.71
N LYS A 322 20.65 -6.74 24.59
CA LYS A 322 20.70 -6.11 23.28
C LYS A 322 19.28 -5.92 22.75
N VAL A 323 18.95 -4.69 22.34
CA VAL A 323 17.69 -4.32 21.69
C VAL A 323 18.00 -3.90 20.26
N ASN A 324 17.27 -4.44 19.29
CA ASN A 324 17.44 -4.11 17.88
C ASN A 324 16.30 -3.17 17.41
N PRO A 325 16.53 -2.35 16.39
CA PRO A 325 15.51 -1.48 15.81
C PRO A 325 14.61 -2.25 14.81
N THR A 326 14.01 -3.36 15.27
CA THR A 326 13.33 -4.36 14.43
C THR A 326 12.17 -3.79 13.63
N GLN A 327 11.44 -2.82 14.17
CA GLN A 327 10.37 -2.14 13.45
C GLN A 327 10.91 -1.31 12.26
N CYS A 328 12.05 -0.66 12.42
CA CYS A 328 12.72 0.04 11.33
C CYS A 328 13.22 -0.96 10.26
N GLU A 329 13.76 -2.11 10.68
CA GLU A 329 14.22 -3.16 9.77
C GLU A 329 13.06 -3.72 8.95
N SER A 330 11.94 -4.06 9.60
CA SER A 330 10.74 -4.54 8.95
C SER A 330 10.21 -3.55 7.91
N LEU A 331 10.06 -2.28 8.30
CA LEU A 331 9.56 -1.23 7.40
C LEU A 331 10.48 -1.02 6.18
N THR A 332 11.80 -1.10 6.37
CA THR A 332 12.75 -0.99 5.23
C THR A 332 12.68 -2.20 4.30
N MET A 333 12.47 -3.42 4.80
CA MET A 333 12.24 -4.61 3.96
C MET A 333 10.95 -4.49 3.15
N VAL A 334 9.86 -4.01 3.76
CA VAL A 334 8.60 -3.75 3.06
C VAL A 334 8.80 -2.71 1.94
N ALA A 335 9.52 -1.63 2.22
CA ALA A 335 9.81 -0.62 1.20
C ALA A 335 10.57 -1.20 -0.01
N VAL A 336 11.56 -2.07 0.22
CA VAL A 336 12.29 -2.77 -0.86
C VAL A 336 11.36 -3.67 -1.66
N GLN A 337 10.47 -4.44 -0.99
CA GLN A 337 9.51 -5.31 -1.67
C GLN A 337 8.58 -4.52 -2.58
N VAL A 338 8.03 -3.41 -2.08
CA VAL A 338 7.14 -2.52 -2.88
C VAL A 338 7.86 -1.95 -4.10
N MET A 339 9.14 -1.56 -3.97
CA MET A 339 9.95 -1.10 -5.10
C MET A 339 10.17 -2.21 -6.13
N GLY A 340 10.37 -3.45 -5.69
CA GLY A 340 10.46 -4.63 -6.55
C GLY A 340 9.15 -4.92 -7.28
N ASN A 341 8.03 -4.88 -6.57
CA ASN A 341 6.70 -5.05 -7.13
C ASN A 341 6.39 -3.99 -8.19
N ASN A 342 6.87 -2.74 -7.99
CA ASN A 342 6.71 -1.69 -9.00
C ASN A 342 7.33 -2.06 -10.34
N THR A 343 8.50 -2.65 -10.33
CA THR A 343 9.17 -3.10 -11.57
C THR A 343 8.31 -4.13 -12.29
N ALA A 344 7.76 -5.10 -11.55
CA ALA A 344 6.85 -6.11 -12.12
C ALA A 344 5.59 -5.48 -12.71
N VAL A 345 4.96 -4.53 -11.99
CA VAL A 345 3.74 -3.84 -12.44
C VAL A 345 4.00 -3.03 -13.71
N GLN A 346 5.08 -2.23 -13.76
CA GLN A 346 5.40 -1.38 -14.92
C GLN A 346 5.71 -2.22 -16.16
N LEU A 347 6.47 -3.32 -16.01
CA LEU A 347 6.76 -4.23 -17.12
C LEU A 347 5.50 -4.94 -17.60
N ALA A 348 4.65 -5.41 -16.68
CA ALA A 348 3.41 -6.10 -17.00
C ALA A 348 2.40 -5.17 -17.71
N ASP A 349 2.30 -3.91 -17.28
CA ASP A 349 1.46 -2.91 -17.95
C ASP A 349 1.89 -2.70 -19.42
N SER A 350 3.19 -2.65 -19.68
CA SER A 350 3.73 -2.44 -21.02
C SER A 350 3.51 -3.59 -22.03
N GLN A 351 2.90 -4.72 -21.59
CA GLN A 351 2.77 -5.95 -22.39
C GLN A 351 1.40 -6.13 -23.05
N GLY A 352 0.54 -5.11 -23.06
CA GLY A 352 -0.73 -5.16 -23.80
C GLY A 352 -0.51 -5.35 -25.31
N ASN A 353 -1.27 -6.30 -25.90
CA ASN A 353 -1.23 -6.55 -27.34
C ASN A 353 -2.63 -6.35 -27.92
N PHE A 354 -2.76 -5.43 -28.89
CA PHE A 354 -4.03 -5.07 -29.49
C PHE A 354 -5.08 -4.68 -28.42
N GLU A 355 -6.17 -5.43 -28.28
CA GLU A 355 -7.32 -5.07 -27.44
C GLU A 355 -7.27 -5.66 -26.04
N LEU A 356 -6.16 -6.33 -25.63
CA LEU A 356 -6.08 -6.95 -24.30
C LEU A 356 -4.66 -6.96 -23.73
N ASN A 357 -4.55 -6.59 -22.47
CA ASN A 357 -3.38 -6.92 -21.66
C ASN A 357 -3.61 -8.26 -20.96
N GLU A 358 -2.64 -9.16 -21.05
CA GLU A 358 -2.72 -10.54 -20.53
C GLU A 358 -1.82 -10.76 -19.30
N PHE A 359 -1.55 -9.70 -18.52
CA PHE A 359 -0.77 -9.74 -17.28
C PHE A 359 -1.58 -9.29 -16.05
N LYS A 360 -2.91 -9.27 -16.19
CA LYS A 360 -3.82 -8.76 -15.16
C LYS A 360 -3.67 -9.42 -13.78
N PRO A 361 -3.60 -10.77 -13.66
CA PRO A 361 -3.43 -11.41 -12.34
C PRO A 361 -2.13 -11.02 -11.65
N LEU A 362 -1.04 -10.86 -12.41
CA LEU A 362 0.25 -10.41 -11.88
C LEU A 362 0.19 -8.96 -11.39
N ILE A 363 -0.42 -8.06 -12.18
CA ILE A 363 -0.60 -6.65 -11.78
C ILE A 363 -1.43 -6.57 -10.51
N ALA A 364 -2.59 -7.24 -10.49
CA ALA A 364 -3.48 -7.27 -9.34
C ALA A 364 -2.77 -7.74 -8.05
N HIS A 365 -2.04 -8.85 -8.14
CA HIS A 365 -1.29 -9.40 -7.02
C HIS A 365 -0.28 -8.40 -6.47
N ASN A 366 0.61 -7.86 -7.31
CA ASN A 366 1.68 -6.97 -6.86
C ASN A 366 1.15 -5.64 -6.29
N VAL A 367 0.09 -5.08 -6.88
CA VAL A 367 -0.52 -3.83 -6.37
C VAL A 367 -1.15 -4.07 -5.00
N LEU A 368 -1.95 -5.12 -4.85
CA LEU A 368 -2.65 -5.42 -3.59
C LEU A 368 -1.70 -5.86 -2.49
N GLU A 369 -0.68 -6.68 -2.80
CA GLU A 369 0.37 -7.04 -1.85
C GLU A 369 1.10 -5.80 -1.33
N SER A 370 1.43 -4.86 -2.22
CA SER A 370 2.09 -3.61 -1.84
C SER A 370 1.22 -2.76 -0.91
N ILE A 371 -0.09 -2.68 -1.16
CA ILE A 371 -1.03 -1.94 -0.30
C ILE A 371 -1.12 -2.61 1.08
N GLU A 372 -1.28 -3.94 1.11
CA GLU A 372 -1.38 -4.72 2.35
C GLU A 372 -0.12 -4.57 3.21
N LEU A 373 1.06 -4.76 2.60
CA LEU A 373 2.35 -4.64 3.30
C LEU A 373 2.57 -3.23 3.84
N LEU A 374 2.30 -2.19 3.05
CA LEU A 374 2.44 -0.80 3.49
C LEU A 374 1.48 -0.46 4.63
N ALA A 375 0.22 -0.86 4.54
CA ALA A 375 -0.77 -0.61 5.58
C ALA A 375 -0.40 -1.29 6.90
N GLY A 376 -0.02 -2.57 6.84
CA GLY A 376 0.43 -3.34 7.99
C GLY A 376 1.71 -2.78 8.62
N ALA A 377 2.71 -2.48 7.79
CA ALA A 377 3.99 -1.94 8.27
C ALA A 377 3.86 -0.54 8.88
N CYS A 378 3.03 0.36 8.30
CA CYS A 378 2.76 1.68 8.87
C CYS A 378 2.07 1.58 10.23
N SER A 379 1.09 0.68 10.37
CA SER A 379 0.39 0.44 11.65
C SER A 379 1.36 -0.10 12.70
N SER A 380 2.12 -1.16 12.37
CA SER A 380 3.10 -1.76 13.27
C SER A 380 4.19 -0.77 13.69
N PHE A 381 4.72 0.00 12.73
CA PHE A 381 5.75 1.01 13.02
C PHE A 381 5.23 2.13 13.92
N ARG A 382 3.98 2.58 13.73
CA ARG A 382 3.33 3.54 14.61
C ARG A 382 3.23 2.99 16.05
N GLU A 383 2.62 1.81 16.21
CA GLU A 383 2.29 1.24 17.52
C GLU A 383 3.53 0.80 18.29
N HIS A 384 4.46 0.13 17.62
CA HIS A 384 5.59 -0.53 18.25
C HIS A 384 6.91 0.24 18.15
N CYS A 385 6.95 1.38 17.45
CA CYS A 385 8.12 2.25 17.39
C CYS A 385 7.79 3.69 17.78
N ILE A 386 6.96 4.39 16.97
CA ILE A 386 6.80 5.85 17.10
C ILE A 386 6.13 6.23 18.42
N GLU A 387 5.05 5.57 18.83
CA GLU A 387 4.31 5.93 20.04
C GLU A 387 5.18 5.82 21.29
N GLY A 388 5.96 4.75 21.41
CA GLY A 388 6.85 4.50 22.55
C GLY A 388 8.23 5.15 22.50
N LEU A 389 8.61 5.73 21.35
CA LEU A 389 9.90 6.39 21.15
C LEU A 389 10.07 7.63 22.06
N ARG A 390 11.27 7.78 22.64
CA ARG A 390 11.61 8.91 23.51
C ARG A 390 12.94 9.55 23.08
N ALA A 391 13.06 10.86 23.30
CA ALA A 391 14.34 11.57 23.16
C ALA A 391 15.27 11.27 24.34
N ASN A 392 16.56 11.09 24.06
CA ASN A 392 17.62 11.06 25.06
C ASN A 392 18.21 12.48 25.18
N GLU A 393 17.54 13.32 25.94
CA GLU A 393 17.87 14.75 26.07
C GLU A 393 19.31 14.97 26.49
N GLN A 394 19.84 14.21 27.47
CA GLN A 394 21.21 14.33 27.93
C GLN A 394 22.23 14.02 26.81
N ARG A 395 21.92 13.01 25.98
CA ARG A 395 22.80 12.67 24.86
C ARG A 395 22.74 13.73 23.76
N ILE A 396 21.58 14.25 23.47
CA ILE A 396 21.35 15.33 22.49
C ILE A 396 22.13 16.57 22.94
N GLU A 397 21.97 17.02 24.18
CA GLU A 397 22.68 18.18 24.76
C GLU A 397 24.19 17.98 24.69
N ARG A 398 24.70 16.80 25.09
CA ARG A 398 26.13 16.50 25.04
C ARG A 398 26.69 16.61 23.62
N LEU A 399 26.00 16.02 22.63
CA LEU A 399 26.44 16.07 21.23
C LEU A 399 26.38 17.48 20.66
N LEU A 400 25.34 18.23 20.98
CA LEU A 400 25.20 19.64 20.59
C LEU A 400 26.38 20.48 21.10
N ASN A 401 26.71 20.36 22.39
CA ASN A 401 27.80 21.13 23.01
C ASN A 401 29.20 20.72 22.52
N GLN A 402 29.34 19.53 21.93
CA GLN A 402 30.60 19.06 21.31
C GLN A 402 30.77 19.51 19.87
N SER A 403 29.70 20.01 19.22
CA SER A 403 29.73 20.34 17.80
C SER A 403 30.57 21.58 17.52
N LEU A 404 31.51 21.44 16.60
CA LEU A 404 32.31 22.58 16.10
C LEU A 404 31.52 23.49 15.17
N LEU A 405 30.34 23.06 14.68
CA LEU A 405 29.52 23.81 13.72
C LEU A 405 28.72 24.93 14.39
N LEU A 406 28.67 24.96 15.74
CA LEU A 406 28.15 26.09 16.50
C LEU A 406 28.97 27.39 16.24
N VAL A 407 30.22 27.27 15.77
CA VAL A 407 31.05 28.39 15.34
C VAL A 407 30.38 29.28 14.28
N THR A 408 29.41 28.72 13.52
CA THR A 408 28.63 29.48 12.51
C THR A 408 27.91 30.69 13.13
N ALA A 409 27.53 30.62 14.40
CA ALA A 409 26.94 31.74 15.14
C ALA A 409 27.89 32.94 15.32
N LEU A 410 29.20 32.72 15.28
CA LEU A 410 30.22 33.76 15.39
C LEU A 410 30.46 34.50 14.07
N THR A 411 30.11 33.91 12.94
CA THR A 411 30.40 34.46 11.60
C THR A 411 29.89 35.90 11.39
N PRO A 412 28.67 36.27 11.83
CA PRO A 412 28.18 37.64 11.71
C PRO A 412 28.99 38.68 12.53
N ALA A 413 29.59 38.24 13.65
CA ALA A 413 30.31 39.15 14.56
C ALA A 413 31.79 39.29 14.23
N ILE A 414 32.46 38.19 13.86
CA ILE A 414 33.93 38.17 13.70
C ILE A 414 34.38 37.83 12.26
N GLY A 415 33.47 37.51 11.36
CA GLY A 415 33.75 37.12 10.00
C GLY A 415 34.11 35.61 9.84
N TYR A 416 34.00 35.12 8.61
CA TYR A 416 34.15 33.69 8.29
C TYR A 416 35.54 33.14 8.60
N ASP A 417 36.61 33.88 8.25
CA ASP A 417 38.00 33.40 8.39
C ASP A 417 38.39 33.22 9.85
N ARG A 418 38.03 34.18 10.74
CA ARG A 418 38.29 34.09 12.17
C ARG A 418 37.46 32.96 12.80
N ALA A 419 36.19 32.84 12.46
CA ALA A 419 35.35 31.74 12.91
C ALA A 419 35.89 30.36 12.46
N SER A 420 36.31 30.24 11.19
CA SER A 420 36.97 29.03 10.67
C SER A 420 38.29 28.74 11.42
N GLY A 421 39.08 29.78 11.78
CA GLY A 421 40.29 29.64 12.57
C GLY A 421 40.02 29.01 13.94
N ILE A 422 38.97 29.46 14.64
CA ILE A 422 38.55 28.92 15.93
C ILE A 422 38.18 27.45 15.80
N ALA A 423 37.34 27.09 14.85
CA ALA A 423 36.91 25.70 14.65
C ALA A 423 38.08 24.76 14.30
N LYS A 424 38.98 25.17 13.42
CA LYS A 424 40.19 24.41 13.07
C LYS A 424 41.13 24.22 14.26
N HIS A 425 41.29 25.26 15.07
CA HIS A 425 42.12 25.20 16.29
C HIS A 425 41.48 24.23 17.32
N ALA A 426 40.19 24.37 17.56
CA ALA A 426 39.45 23.48 18.43
C ALA A 426 39.61 22.01 18.00
N HIS A 427 39.39 21.71 16.74
CA HIS A 427 39.54 20.37 16.20
C HIS A 427 40.95 19.80 16.36
N LYS A 428 41.97 20.59 15.99
CA LYS A 428 43.37 20.16 16.01
C LYS A 428 43.86 19.83 17.43
N HIS A 429 43.38 20.58 18.43
CA HIS A 429 43.84 20.47 19.81
C HIS A 429 42.86 19.76 20.75
N GLY A 430 41.72 19.26 20.24
CA GLY A 430 40.71 18.58 21.05
C GLY A 430 40.00 19.48 22.06
N LEU A 431 39.92 20.78 21.76
CA LEU A 431 39.30 21.80 22.62
C LEU A 431 37.83 22.01 22.25
N SER A 432 37.04 22.52 23.19
CA SER A 432 35.74 23.10 22.85
C SER A 432 35.92 24.40 22.04
N LEU A 433 34.89 24.82 21.32
CA LEU A 433 34.91 26.10 20.60
C LEU A 433 35.19 27.29 21.53
N ARG A 434 34.62 27.25 22.73
CA ARG A 434 34.80 28.30 23.72
C ARG A 434 36.27 28.39 24.19
N GLU A 435 36.87 27.24 24.53
CA GLU A 435 38.29 27.19 24.91
C GLU A 435 39.20 27.66 23.77
N ALA A 436 38.93 27.22 22.54
CA ALA A 436 39.72 27.63 21.38
C ALA A 436 39.60 29.12 21.10
N ALA A 437 38.42 29.71 21.23
CA ALA A 437 38.22 31.16 21.06
C ALA A 437 39.01 31.99 22.08
N LEU A 438 39.01 31.54 23.33
CA LEU A 438 39.75 32.20 24.40
C LEU A 438 41.28 32.06 24.20
N VAL A 439 41.78 30.87 23.87
CA VAL A 439 43.23 30.63 23.63
C VAL A 439 43.73 31.46 22.45
N LEU A 440 42.95 31.65 21.42
CA LEU A 440 43.31 32.48 20.26
C LEU A 440 43.17 33.99 20.55
N GLY A 441 42.51 34.37 21.64
CA GLY A 441 42.26 35.77 21.97
C GLY A 441 41.32 36.48 21.00
N GLU A 442 40.50 35.73 20.29
CA GLU A 442 39.62 36.25 19.24
C GLU A 442 38.38 36.96 19.78
N ILE A 443 37.83 36.44 20.90
CA ILE A 443 36.68 36.99 21.61
C ILE A 443 36.77 36.63 23.09
N SER A 444 36.08 37.41 23.94
CA SER A 444 35.94 37.10 25.37
C SER A 444 34.96 35.94 25.61
N GLY A 445 35.03 35.36 26.82
CA GLY A 445 34.07 34.32 27.21
C GLY A 445 32.63 34.82 27.26
N GLU A 446 32.42 36.07 27.68
CA GLU A 446 31.10 36.71 27.74
C GLU A 446 30.51 36.92 26.33
N GLU A 447 31.31 37.38 25.38
CA GLU A 447 30.93 37.54 23.98
C GLU A 447 30.61 36.18 23.35
N PHE A 448 31.42 35.13 23.62
CA PHE A 448 31.14 33.78 23.16
C PHE A 448 29.77 33.29 23.66
N ASP A 449 29.53 33.37 24.97
CA ASP A 449 28.31 32.90 25.63
C ASP A 449 27.08 33.73 25.22
N GLN A 450 27.26 34.99 24.78
CA GLN A 450 26.22 35.84 24.24
C GLN A 450 25.84 35.46 22.78
N TRP A 451 26.82 35.12 21.94
CA TRP A 451 26.62 34.91 20.51
C TRP A 451 26.36 33.47 20.16
N VAL A 452 27.00 32.50 20.82
CA VAL A 452 26.81 31.07 20.55
C VAL A 452 25.67 30.54 21.40
N ARG A 453 24.47 30.72 20.87
CA ARG A 453 23.21 30.23 21.46
C ARG A 453 22.49 29.33 20.50
N PRO A 454 22.60 27.99 20.65
CA PRO A 454 21.97 27.04 19.71
C PRO A 454 20.47 27.26 19.54
N GLU A 455 19.76 27.68 20.60
CA GLU A 455 18.32 27.97 20.56
C GLU A 455 17.93 29.19 19.70
N ARG A 456 18.91 30.01 19.29
CA ARG A 456 18.72 31.13 18.35
C ARG A 456 19.15 30.82 16.93
N MET A 457 19.64 29.59 16.70
CA MET A 457 20.10 29.13 15.38
C MET A 457 19.05 28.28 14.66
N VAL A 458 17.90 28.04 15.30
CA VAL A 458 16.79 27.21 14.81
C VAL A 458 15.53 28.03 14.49
#